data_2948a750d3eb9a615e558ca884c975f0
#
_entry.id   2948a750d3eb9a615e558ca884c975f0
#
_cell.length_a   1.000
_cell.length_b   1.000
_cell.length_c   1.000
_cell.angle_alpha   90.00
_cell.angle_beta   90.00
_cell.angle_gamma   90.00
#
_symmetry.space_group_name_H-M   'P 1'
#
loop_
_entity.id
_entity.type
_entity.pdbx_description
1 polymer ?
#
loop_
_entity_poly.entity_id
_entity_poly.type
_entity_poly.pdbx_seq_one_letter_code
_entity_poly.pdbx_strand_id
1 'polypeptide(L)'
;KTASLMRDLVVEIPGHGKNKLNSANSFGGIELLYKTIATNFNIELDGYVEVGFAAFTKIIDKVGGIELELTESEASYLNSTNYIRNKKSRNVKVGKQTLNGAQALGYCRIRKGGVTTINGLRDDYGRTWRQRTTINAVFNKIKKLPMTDWLDIANVVLKKVTTDLTNEQITEYLKDAVP
;
A
#
# COMPACT_ATOMS: atom_id res chain seq x y z
N LYS A 1 -9.44 3.41 -10.51
CA LYS A 1 -10.00 3.70 -9.16
C LYS A 1 -9.42 2.73 -8.15
N THR A 2 -9.21 3.17 -6.89
CA THR A 2 -8.64 2.33 -5.82
C THR A 2 -9.69 2.10 -4.74
N ALA A 3 -9.92 0.84 -4.36
CA ALA A 3 -10.75 0.46 -3.23
C ALA A 3 -9.91 -0.31 -2.19
N SER A 4 -10.37 -0.38 -0.95
CA SER A 4 -9.75 -1.18 0.11
C SER A 4 -10.76 -2.14 0.69
N LEU A 5 -10.42 -3.41 0.71
CA LEU A 5 -11.12 -4.41 1.49
C LEU A 5 -10.44 -4.50 2.87
N MET A 6 -11.21 -4.30 3.93
CA MET A 6 -10.66 -4.37 5.29
C MET A 6 -10.39 -5.82 5.65
N ARG A 7 -9.19 -6.10 6.15
CA ARG A 7 -8.75 -7.47 6.48
C ARG A 7 -9.64 -8.18 7.50
N ASP A 8 -10.30 -7.43 8.37
CA ASP A 8 -11.14 -7.95 9.47
C ASP A 8 -12.63 -8.03 9.08
N LEU A 9 -12.99 -7.81 7.78
CA LEU A 9 -14.33 -8.07 7.27
C LEU A 9 -14.70 -9.52 7.49
N VAL A 10 -15.88 -9.78 8.06
CA VAL A 10 -16.43 -11.13 8.20
C VAL A 10 -17.08 -11.50 6.89
N VAL A 11 -16.58 -12.57 6.26
CA VAL A 11 -16.99 -13.06 4.94
C VAL A 11 -17.15 -14.56 4.98
N GLU A 12 -17.87 -15.12 4.00
CA GLU A 12 -17.94 -16.56 3.78
C GLU A 12 -16.67 -17.01 3.04
N ILE A 13 -15.87 -17.87 3.69
CA ILE A 13 -14.65 -18.43 3.07
C ILE A 13 -15.00 -19.83 2.55
N PRO A 14 -14.91 -20.09 1.24
CA PRO A 14 -15.23 -21.40 0.67
C PRO A 14 -14.50 -22.55 1.38
N GLY A 15 -15.25 -23.52 1.89
CA GLY A 15 -14.73 -24.65 2.65
C GLY A 15 -14.35 -24.38 4.12
N HIS A 16 -14.45 -23.14 4.60
CA HIS A 16 -14.05 -22.74 5.97
C HIS A 16 -15.13 -21.95 6.74
N GLY A 17 -16.29 -21.68 6.10
CA GLY A 17 -17.39 -20.94 6.72
C GLY A 17 -17.06 -19.46 6.97
N LYS A 18 -17.84 -18.82 7.84
CA LYS A 18 -17.69 -17.38 8.15
C LYS A 18 -16.45 -17.11 8.98
N ASN A 19 -15.55 -16.27 8.45
CA ASN A 19 -14.35 -15.83 9.14
C ASN A 19 -13.90 -14.46 8.61
N LYS A 20 -12.80 -13.92 9.17
CA LYS A 20 -12.19 -12.69 8.69
C LYS A 20 -11.59 -12.90 7.29
N LEU A 21 -11.73 -11.91 6.42
CA LEU A 21 -11.21 -11.96 5.05
C LEU A 21 -9.70 -12.34 4.99
N ASN A 22 -8.89 -11.81 5.89
CA ASN A 22 -7.46 -12.13 5.92
C ASN A 22 -7.18 -13.60 6.28
N SER A 23 -8.12 -14.31 6.90
CA SER A 23 -7.95 -15.73 7.22
C SER A 23 -7.97 -16.60 5.96
N ALA A 24 -8.62 -16.16 4.88
CA ALA A 24 -8.61 -16.86 3.61
C ALA A 24 -7.19 -17.09 3.09
N ASN A 25 -6.35 -16.05 3.13
CA ASN A 25 -4.94 -16.17 2.73
C ASN A 25 -4.15 -17.12 3.64
N SER A 26 -4.47 -17.15 4.93
CA SER A 26 -3.80 -18.07 5.88
C SER A 26 -4.23 -19.53 5.71
N PHE A 27 -5.45 -19.78 5.26
CA PHE A 27 -6.01 -21.12 5.09
C PHE A 27 -5.63 -21.76 3.75
N GLY A 28 -5.61 -21.00 2.68
CA GLY A 28 -5.41 -21.54 1.33
C GLY A 28 -4.71 -20.58 0.37
N GLY A 29 -3.90 -19.64 0.90
CA GLY A 29 -3.11 -18.72 0.08
C GLY A 29 -3.94 -17.79 -0.78
N ILE A 30 -3.28 -17.27 -1.82
CA ILE A 30 -3.88 -16.29 -2.72
C ILE A 30 -5.08 -16.85 -3.50
N GLU A 31 -5.06 -18.12 -3.87
CA GLU A 31 -6.15 -18.74 -4.61
C GLU A 31 -7.46 -18.79 -3.80
N LEU A 32 -7.36 -19.12 -2.51
CA LEU A 32 -8.55 -19.12 -1.65
C LEU A 32 -9.01 -17.68 -1.36
N LEU A 33 -8.08 -16.73 -1.26
CA LEU A 33 -8.43 -15.32 -1.13
C LEU A 33 -9.17 -14.81 -2.38
N TYR A 34 -8.75 -15.17 -3.59
CA TYR A 34 -9.45 -14.85 -4.84
C TYR A 34 -10.88 -15.39 -4.84
N LYS A 35 -11.05 -16.69 -4.57
CA LYS A 35 -12.36 -17.33 -4.48
C LYS A 35 -13.24 -16.65 -3.43
N THR A 36 -12.66 -16.28 -2.30
CA THR A 36 -13.38 -15.59 -1.22
C THR A 36 -13.84 -14.20 -1.66
N ILE A 37 -13.00 -13.44 -2.37
CA ILE A 37 -13.36 -12.12 -2.89
C ILE A 37 -14.45 -12.24 -3.96
N ALA A 38 -14.31 -13.16 -4.92
CA ALA A 38 -15.30 -13.39 -5.95
C ALA A 38 -16.66 -13.78 -5.35
N THR A 39 -16.68 -14.71 -4.39
CA THR A 39 -17.90 -15.18 -3.75
C THR A 39 -18.66 -14.10 -2.99
N ASN A 40 -17.93 -13.21 -2.27
CA ASN A 40 -18.56 -12.24 -1.37
C ASN A 40 -18.84 -10.88 -2.01
N PHE A 41 -18.08 -10.51 -3.04
CA PHE A 41 -18.15 -9.16 -3.63
C PHE A 41 -18.50 -9.16 -5.11
N ASN A 42 -18.63 -10.32 -5.74
CA ASN A 42 -18.87 -10.49 -7.17
C ASN A 42 -17.83 -9.72 -8.02
N ILE A 43 -16.56 -9.87 -7.64
CA ILE A 43 -15.41 -9.24 -8.31
C ILE A 43 -14.51 -10.36 -8.82
N GLU A 44 -14.25 -10.35 -10.12
CA GLU A 44 -13.19 -11.15 -10.73
C GLU A 44 -11.89 -10.37 -10.68
N LEU A 45 -10.79 -11.04 -10.37
CA LEU A 45 -9.46 -10.45 -10.25
C LEU A 45 -8.57 -10.99 -11.38
N ASP A 46 -7.91 -10.08 -12.09
CA ASP A 46 -7.02 -10.40 -13.22
C ASP A 46 -5.62 -10.83 -12.75
N GLY A 47 -5.25 -10.49 -11.54
CA GLY A 47 -3.95 -10.82 -10.96
C GLY A 47 -3.72 -10.14 -9.62
N TYR A 48 -2.56 -10.39 -9.00
CA TYR A 48 -2.17 -9.78 -7.75
C TYR A 48 -0.73 -9.28 -7.75
N VAL A 49 -0.47 -8.36 -6.86
CA VAL A 49 0.88 -7.94 -6.50
C VAL A 49 0.99 -7.89 -4.97
N GLU A 50 1.82 -8.76 -4.40
CA GLU A 50 2.12 -8.77 -2.98
C GLU A 50 3.41 -8.01 -2.71
N VAL A 51 3.33 -7.02 -1.82
CA VAL A 51 4.45 -6.13 -1.49
C VAL A 51 4.78 -6.23 -0.01
N GLY A 52 5.91 -6.83 0.31
CA GLY A 52 6.43 -6.85 1.67
C GLY A 52 7.02 -5.50 2.11
N PHE A 53 7.16 -5.28 3.42
CA PHE A 53 7.63 -4.00 3.98
C PHE A 53 9.01 -3.56 3.46
N ALA A 54 9.94 -4.51 3.29
CA ALA A 54 11.27 -4.20 2.77
C ALA A 54 11.23 -3.79 1.29
N ALA A 55 10.37 -4.42 0.49
CA ALA A 55 10.14 -4.04 -0.89
C ALA A 55 9.51 -2.64 -0.97
N PHE A 56 8.45 -2.40 -0.20
CA PHE A 56 7.76 -1.12 -0.14
C PHE A 56 8.71 0.05 0.15
N THR A 57 9.57 -0.07 1.19
CA THR A 57 10.53 0.98 1.51
C THR A 57 11.51 1.24 0.38
N LYS A 58 12.06 0.18 -0.22
CA LYS A 58 13.01 0.30 -1.33
C LYS A 58 12.41 0.89 -2.61
N ILE A 59 11.14 0.57 -2.90
CA ILE A 59 10.42 1.16 -4.04
C ILE A 59 10.29 2.67 -3.85
N ILE A 60 9.84 3.11 -2.68
CA ILE A 60 9.68 4.55 -2.39
C ILE A 60 11.03 5.27 -2.40
N ASP A 61 12.07 4.68 -1.83
CA ASP A 61 13.41 5.28 -1.86
C ASP A 61 13.96 5.36 -3.31
N LYS A 62 13.71 4.33 -4.15
CA LYS A 62 14.13 4.32 -5.55
C LYS A 62 13.49 5.43 -6.38
N VAL A 63 12.22 5.76 -6.13
CA VAL A 63 11.56 6.89 -6.83
C VAL A 63 11.90 8.26 -6.22
N GLY A 64 12.82 8.31 -5.26
CA GLY A 64 13.25 9.55 -4.60
C GLY A 64 12.27 10.07 -3.55
N GLY A 65 11.49 9.19 -2.95
CA GLY A 65 10.46 9.54 -1.98
C GLY A 65 9.13 9.96 -2.61
N ILE A 66 8.11 10.10 -1.78
CA ILE A 66 6.76 10.49 -2.19
C ILE A 66 6.27 11.70 -1.39
N GLU A 67 5.54 12.59 -2.05
CA GLU A 67 4.95 13.75 -1.39
C GLU A 67 3.63 13.36 -0.72
N LEU A 68 3.56 13.61 0.59
CA LEU A 68 2.37 13.41 1.40
C LEU A 68 2.16 14.61 2.33
N GLU A 69 0.91 14.83 2.70
CA GLU A 69 0.53 15.86 3.67
C GLU A 69 0.13 15.21 4.98
N LEU A 70 0.82 15.58 6.06
CA LEU A 70 0.63 15.02 7.39
C LEU A 70 -0.07 16.02 8.32
N THR A 71 -1.01 15.52 9.10
CA THR A 71 -1.58 16.27 10.22
C THR A 71 -0.59 16.37 11.38
N GLU A 72 -0.85 17.28 12.33
CA GLU A 72 -0.06 17.38 13.54
C GLU A 72 -0.06 16.08 14.35
N SER A 73 -1.23 15.42 14.47
CA SER A 73 -1.34 14.14 15.17
C SER A 73 -0.55 13.02 14.51
N GLU A 74 -0.49 12.99 13.18
CA GLU A 74 0.30 12.01 12.41
C GLU A 74 1.80 12.25 12.58
N ALA A 75 2.25 13.48 12.43
CA ALA A 75 3.66 13.83 12.58
C ALA A 75 4.16 13.57 14.00
N SER A 76 3.42 14.01 15.01
CA SER A 76 3.73 13.77 16.42
C SER A 76 3.81 12.28 16.74
N TYR A 77 2.83 11.49 16.28
CA TYR A 77 2.79 10.05 16.49
C TYR A 77 3.98 9.32 15.84
N LEU A 78 4.33 9.66 14.61
CA LEU A 78 5.47 9.06 13.91
C LEU A 78 6.81 9.40 14.56
N ASN A 79 6.97 10.61 15.09
CA ASN A 79 8.19 11.04 15.74
C ASN A 79 8.37 10.45 17.14
N SER A 80 7.26 10.23 17.88
CA SER A 80 7.28 9.73 19.27
C SER A 80 7.27 8.21 19.38
N THR A 81 6.88 7.48 18.32
CA THR A 81 6.72 6.03 18.36
C THR A 81 7.79 5.29 17.56
N ASN A 82 7.77 3.95 17.60
CA ASN A 82 8.69 3.09 16.84
C ASN A 82 8.16 2.67 15.45
N TYR A 83 7.12 3.34 14.93
CA TYR A 83 6.60 3.08 13.58
C TYR A 83 7.64 3.38 12.51
N ILE A 84 8.45 4.40 12.72
CA ILE A 84 9.69 4.62 11.97
C ILE A 84 10.83 3.97 12.76
N ARG A 85 11.39 2.90 12.23
CA ARG A 85 12.38 2.07 12.94
C ARG A 85 13.66 2.85 13.26
N ASN A 86 14.18 3.57 12.26
CA ASN A 86 15.37 4.40 12.43
C ASN A 86 15.02 5.71 13.15
N LYS A 87 15.52 5.88 14.35
CA LYS A 87 15.29 7.10 15.15
C LYS A 87 15.71 8.39 14.44
N LYS A 88 16.78 8.34 13.64
CA LYS A 88 17.26 9.52 12.86
C LYS A 88 16.25 9.98 11.80
N SER A 89 15.37 9.08 11.35
CA SER A 89 14.31 9.38 10.39
C SER A 89 12.98 9.82 11.05
N ARG A 90 12.94 9.94 12.39
CA ARG A 90 11.79 10.45 13.16
C ARG A 90 11.84 11.97 13.24
N ASN A 91 11.80 12.62 12.08
CA ASN A 91 11.89 14.06 11.91
C ASN A 91 10.86 14.57 10.89
N VAL A 92 9.71 13.88 10.80
CA VAL A 92 8.62 14.31 9.92
C VAL A 92 7.96 15.57 10.45
N LYS A 93 7.52 16.44 9.54
CA LYS A 93 6.90 17.72 9.85
C LYS A 93 5.39 17.66 9.63
N VAL A 94 4.68 18.66 10.10
CA VAL A 94 3.27 18.88 9.73
C VAL A 94 3.20 19.47 8.33
N GLY A 95 2.15 19.13 7.58
CA GLY A 95 1.91 19.64 6.23
C GLY A 95 2.60 18.82 5.13
N LYS A 96 2.67 19.39 3.95
CA LYS A 96 3.24 18.75 2.75
C LYS A 96 4.74 18.58 2.85
N GLN A 97 5.20 17.37 2.56
CA GLN A 97 6.62 17.03 2.56
C GLN A 97 6.89 15.74 1.79
N THR A 98 8.14 15.55 1.39
CA THR A 98 8.59 14.29 0.80
C THR A 98 8.98 13.31 1.91
N LEU A 99 8.32 12.15 1.94
CA LEU A 99 8.65 11.04 2.84
C LEU A 99 9.54 10.02 2.15
N ASN A 100 10.59 9.57 2.83
CA ASN A 100 11.36 8.40 2.41
C ASN A 100 10.60 7.09 2.69
N GLY A 101 11.12 5.95 2.22
CA GLY A 101 10.44 4.65 2.36
C GLY A 101 10.14 4.25 3.80
N ALA A 102 11.04 4.54 4.74
CA ALA A 102 10.83 4.22 6.15
C ALA A 102 9.73 5.08 6.79
N GLN A 103 9.68 6.36 6.45
CA GLN A 103 8.65 7.30 6.91
C GLN A 103 7.28 6.96 6.32
N ALA A 104 7.23 6.69 5.01
CA ALA A 104 6.01 6.29 4.32
C ALA A 104 5.46 4.95 4.84
N LEU A 105 6.34 3.97 5.13
CA LEU A 105 5.93 2.72 5.76
C LEU A 105 5.34 2.97 7.14
N GLY A 106 5.97 3.81 7.96
CA GLY A 106 5.44 4.22 9.26
C GLY A 106 4.06 4.82 9.13
N TYR A 107 3.87 5.76 8.20
CA TYR A 107 2.60 6.42 7.90
C TYR A 107 1.49 5.44 7.52
N CYS A 108 1.74 4.51 6.59
CA CYS A 108 0.78 3.48 6.18
C CYS A 108 0.36 2.53 7.31
N ARG A 109 1.15 2.42 8.38
CA ARG A 109 0.92 1.50 9.49
C ARG A 109 0.20 2.13 10.67
N ILE A 110 0.04 3.44 10.74
CA ILE A 110 -0.69 4.12 11.82
C ILE A 110 -2.11 3.55 11.90
N ARG A 111 -2.47 3.02 13.08
CA ARG A 111 -3.78 2.41 13.33
C ARG A 111 -4.43 2.86 14.63
N LYS A 112 -3.65 3.20 15.64
CA LYS A 112 -4.11 3.49 17.02
C LYS A 112 -3.64 4.87 17.47
N GLY A 113 -4.08 5.28 18.66
CA GLY A 113 -3.59 6.49 19.30
C GLY A 113 -4.42 7.74 19.03
N GLY A 114 -5.63 7.60 18.50
CA GLY A 114 -6.50 8.75 18.21
C GLY A 114 -5.99 9.61 17.04
N VAL A 115 -5.00 9.10 16.29
CA VAL A 115 -4.37 9.81 15.16
C VAL A 115 -5.36 9.98 14.02
N THR A 116 -5.59 11.23 13.66
CA THR A 116 -6.59 11.62 12.66
C THR A 116 -5.92 11.99 11.34
N THR A 117 -6.45 11.47 10.22
CA THR A 117 -6.06 11.90 8.89
C THR A 117 -6.57 13.31 8.60
N ILE A 118 -6.10 13.92 7.50
CA ILE A 118 -6.58 15.23 7.03
C ILE A 118 -8.10 15.25 6.77
N ASN A 119 -8.71 14.09 6.48
CA ASN A 119 -10.16 13.93 6.29
C ASN A 119 -10.90 13.49 7.56
N GLY A 120 -10.28 13.59 8.74
CA GLY A 120 -10.89 13.24 10.00
C GLY A 120 -11.04 11.75 10.29
N LEU A 121 -10.49 10.85 9.43
CA LEU A 121 -10.59 9.41 9.60
C LEU A 121 -9.58 8.90 10.64
N ARG A 122 -10.01 7.91 11.43
CA ARG A 122 -9.22 7.28 12.52
C ARG A 122 -9.14 5.77 12.35
N ASP A 123 -8.33 5.14 13.17
CA ASP A 123 -8.21 3.68 13.33
C ASP A 123 -8.02 2.96 11.98
N ASP A 124 -8.79 1.94 11.69
CA ASP A 124 -8.67 1.16 10.45
C ASP A 124 -9.12 1.94 9.22
N TYR A 125 -10.11 2.82 9.32
CA TYR A 125 -10.49 3.71 8.23
C TYR A 125 -9.37 4.71 7.90
N GLY A 126 -8.74 5.28 8.92
CA GLY A 126 -7.56 6.13 8.76
C GLY A 126 -6.40 5.37 8.14
N ARG A 127 -6.14 4.12 8.55
CA ARG A 127 -5.09 3.28 7.98
C ARG A 127 -5.33 2.99 6.50
N THR A 128 -6.51 2.53 6.11
CA THR A 128 -6.83 2.23 4.71
C THR A 128 -6.80 3.48 3.84
N TRP A 129 -7.22 4.63 4.37
CA TRP A 129 -7.08 5.91 3.68
C TRP A 129 -5.61 6.26 3.43
N ARG A 130 -4.74 6.18 4.45
CA ARG A 130 -3.30 6.43 4.33
C ARG A 130 -2.64 5.51 3.29
N GLN A 131 -3.01 4.24 3.27
CA GLN A 131 -2.51 3.28 2.29
C GLN A 131 -2.90 3.68 0.87
N ARG A 132 -4.17 4.01 0.60
CA ARG A 132 -4.61 4.46 -0.74
C ARG A 132 -3.94 5.77 -1.14
N THR A 133 -3.83 6.72 -0.23
CA THR A 133 -3.14 8.00 -0.49
C THR A 133 -1.67 7.77 -0.84
N THR A 134 -1.01 6.86 -0.14
CA THR A 134 0.38 6.48 -0.43
C THR A 134 0.52 5.83 -1.80
N ILE A 135 -0.35 4.89 -2.16
CA ILE A 135 -0.34 4.25 -3.48
C ILE A 135 -0.53 5.31 -4.57
N ASN A 136 -1.49 6.20 -4.42
CA ASN A 136 -1.72 7.29 -5.37
C ASN A 136 -0.50 8.23 -5.47
N ALA A 137 0.17 8.54 -4.36
CA ALA A 137 1.37 9.36 -4.36
C ALA A 137 2.53 8.67 -5.10
N VAL A 138 2.70 7.35 -4.96
CA VAL A 138 3.68 6.56 -5.72
C VAL A 138 3.37 6.64 -7.22
N PHE A 139 2.13 6.39 -7.64
CA PHE A 139 1.73 6.49 -9.04
C PHE A 139 1.97 7.90 -9.60
N ASN A 140 1.57 8.94 -8.87
CA ASN A 140 1.78 10.32 -9.28
C ASN A 140 3.27 10.69 -9.38
N LYS A 141 4.11 10.10 -8.53
CA LYS A 141 5.57 10.29 -8.61
C LYS A 141 6.14 9.60 -9.84
N ILE A 142 5.77 8.34 -10.09
CA ILE A 142 6.26 7.57 -11.24
C ILE A 142 5.86 8.25 -12.55
N LYS A 143 4.62 8.73 -12.69
CA LYS A 143 4.15 9.44 -13.89
C LYS A 143 4.94 10.70 -14.23
N LYS A 144 5.61 11.30 -13.26
CA LYS A 144 6.45 12.49 -13.47
C LYS A 144 7.90 12.16 -13.84
N LEU A 145 8.28 10.89 -13.80
CA LEU A 145 9.62 10.45 -14.15
C LEU A 145 9.74 10.21 -15.67
N PRO A 146 10.92 10.34 -16.25
CA PRO A 146 11.18 9.95 -17.64
C PRO A 146 10.81 8.48 -17.87
N MET A 147 10.31 8.15 -19.06
CA MET A 147 9.91 6.78 -19.41
C MET A 147 11.06 5.77 -19.27
N THR A 148 12.31 6.20 -19.50
CA THR A 148 13.52 5.39 -19.29
C THR A 148 13.64 4.89 -17.85
N ASP A 149 13.26 5.71 -16.87
CA ASP A 149 13.35 5.37 -15.46
C ASP A 149 12.26 4.38 -15.04
N TRP A 150 11.13 4.32 -15.79
CA TRP A 150 10.04 3.39 -15.51
C TRP A 150 10.46 1.94 -15.65
N LEU A 151 11.25 1.60 -16.67
CA LEU A 151 11.78 0.25 -16.89
C LEU A 151 12.73 -0.14 -15.75
N ASP A 152 13.57 0.78 -15.30
CA ASP A 152 14.48 0.54 -14.18
C ASP A 152 13.72 0.35 -12.86
N ILE A 153 12.68 1.15 -12.63
CA ILE A 153 11.81 1.01 -11.46
C ILE A 153 11.06 -0.31 -11.53
N ALA A 154 10.45 -0.65 -12.67
CA ALA A 154 9.73 -1.91 -12.87
C ALA A 154 10.65 -3.11 -12.59
N ASN A 155 11.86 -3.13 -13.14
CA ASN A 155 12.84 -4.20 -12.91
C ASN A 155 13.24 -4.34 -11.43
N VAL A 156 13.34 -3.23 -10.69
CA VAL A 156 13.64 -3.26 -9.25
C VAL A 156 12.42 -3.72 -8.45
N VAL A 157 11.22 -3.29 -8.83
CA VAL A 157 9.95 -3.65 -8.16
C VAL A 157 9.67 -5.13 -8.36
N LEU A 158 9.67 -5.62 -9.60
CA LEU A 158 9.33 -7.00 -9.94
C LEU A 158 10.23 -8.04 -9.24
N LYS A 159 11.50 -7.72 -9.01
CA LYS A 159 12.41 -8.58 -8.24
C LYS A 159 12.12 -8.63 -6.74
N LYS A 160 11.18 -7.81 -6.23
CA LYS A 160 10.93 -7.64 -4.80
C LYS A 160 9.47 -7.85 -4.39
N VAL A 161 8.62 -8.06 -5.36
CA VAL A 161 7.20 -8.35 -5.16
C VAL A 161 6.89 -9.77 -5.61
N THR A 162 5.83 -10.36 -5.08
CA THR A 162 5.27 -11.62 -5.59
C THR A 162 4.06 -11.28 -6.43
N THR A 163 3.98 -11.82 -7.64
CA THR A 163 2.88 -11.58 -8.58
C THR A 163 2.68 -12.78 -9.48
N ASP A 164 1.47 -12.99 -9.95
CA ASP A 164 1.10 -13.94 -11.00
C ASP A 164 0.98 -13.26 -12.38
N LEU A 165 1.14 -11.94 -12.43
CA LEU A 165 1.13 -11.20 -13.70
C LEU A 165 2.32 -11.56 -14.57
N THR A 166 2.07 -11.82 -15.85
CA THR A 166 3.13 -12.05 -16.85
C THR A 166 3.82 -10.74 -17.23
N ASN A 167 5.01 -10.82 -17.81
CA ASN A 167 5.72 -9.64 -18.29
C ASN A 167 4.93 -8.89 -19.39
N GLU A 168 4.16 -9.61 -20.20
CA GLU A 168 3.29 -9.05 -21.22
C GLU A 168 2.16 -8.22 -20.59
N GLN A 169 1.45 -8.78 -19.60
CA GLN A 169 0.39 -8.08 -18.87
C GLN A 169 0.92 -6.84 -18.14
N ILE A 170 2.08 -6.96 -17.49
CA ILE A 170 2.73 -5.82 -16.82
C ILE A 170 3.06 -4.72 -17.84
N THR A 171 3.56 -5.10 -19.02
CA THR A 171 3.90 -4.14 -20.08
C THR A 171 2.65 -3.45 -20.64
N GLU A 172 1.56 -4.19 -20.80
CA GLU A 172 0.27 -3.65 -21.23
C GLU A 172 -0.29 -2.64 -20.20
N TYR A 173 -0.35 -3.04 -18.94
CA TYR A 173 -0.80 -2.12 -17.86
C TYR A 173 0.09 -0.88 -17.71
N LEU A 174 1.39 -1.00 -17.96
CA LEU A 174 2.28 0.15 -17.96
C LEU A 174 1.98 1.09 -19.13
N LYS A 175 1.66 0.58 -20.33
CA LYS A 175 1.26 1.40 -21.48
C LYS A 175 -0.04 2.15 -21.22
N ASP A 176 -1.02 1.47 -20.63
CA ASP A 176 -2.32 2.07 -20.28
C ASP A 176 -2.23 3.12 -19.15
N ALA A 177 -1.18 3.03 -18.33
CA ALA A 177 -0.92 4.00 -17.26
C ALA A 177 -0.23 5.29 -17.75
N VAL A 178 0.29 5.28 -19.00
CA VAL A 178 0.88 6.47 -19.65
C VAL A 178 -0.24 7.29 -20.28
N PRO A 179 -0.38 8.56 -19.96
CA PRO A 179 -1.35 9.45 -20.61
C PRO A 179 -0.96 9.75 -22.05
#